data_ef0aa70062a95b689e615c2568293ad9
#
_entry.id   ef0aa70062a95b689e615c2568293ad9
#
_cell.length_a   1.000
_cell.length_b   1.000
_cell.length_c   1.000
_cell.angle_alpha   90.00
_cell.angle_beta   90.00
_cell.angle_gamma   90.00
#
_symmetry.space_group_name_H-M   'P 1'
#
loop_
_entity.id
_entity.type
_entity.pdbx_description
1 polymer ?
#
loop_
_entity_poly.entity_id
_entity_poly.type
_entity_poly.pdbx_seq_one_letter_code
_entity_poly.pdbx_strand_id
1 'polypeptide(L)'
;MCHFRSEWKARCVINVAGTATDSLNHLFGIDSPYRHILSKGVSLILTRNPRHQAPAIYDSEGTVMTYLPWGPVSIWGPTETIIKDPSRGWLVRSDEIQFLLRELRGHLPYPVSSRDIVNTRCGVRTLVSDTAISPNQLSHKLSRRAHVHIDSAHPWITLYGGTFTSAMLMATRVRRALRKQSIWPSASHRSLPQQNTASPESDCFPGLTEPVSSPRWSANYEMCWTLDDYLRRRTNIGQWVPRGGLGRDDEYMPDIERIADALHPNNPAQALEDIDAYRAHVLTNFDHLSLADHDYDNDAIRMDWRATTS
;
A
#
# COMPACT_ATOMS: atom_id res chain seq x y z
N MET A 1 6.02 -17.73 -15.87
CA MET A 1 4.87 -17.85 -14.94
C MET A 1 4.03 -19.05 -15.29
N CYS A 2 4.02 -20.09 -14.44
CA CYS A 2 3.07 -21.19 -14.59
C CYS A 2 1.68 -20.69 -14.22
N HIS A 3 0.81 -20.55 -15.21
CA HIS A 3 -0.61 -20.28 -14.97
C HIS A 3 -1.28 -21.56 -14.48
N PHE A 4 -1.37 -21.77 -13.18
CA PHE A 4 -2.27 -22.78 -12.64
C PHE A 4 -3.70 -22.30 -12.84
N ARG A 5 -4.44 -22.96 -13.74
CA ARG A 5 -5.90 -22.80 -13.82
C ARG A 5 -6.54 -23.78 -12.86
N SER A 6 -7.27 -23.28 -11.88
CA SER A 6 -8.12 -24.07 -11.01
C SER A 6 -9.57 -23.63 -11.16
N GLU A 7 -10.48 -24.59 -11.20
CA GLU A 7 -11.92 -24.33 -11.24
C GLU A 7 -12.47 -24.46 -9.81
N TRP A 8 -13.23 -23.46 -9.36
CA TRP A 8 -13.87 -23.45 -8.06
C TRP A 8 -15.37 -23.35 -8.20
N LYS A 9 -16.10 -24.20 -7.48
CA LYS A 9 -17.56 -24.12 -7.39
C LYS A 9 -17.95 -23.46 -6.08
N ALA A 10 -18.73 -22.38 -6.15
CA ALA A 10 -19.19 -21.63 -5.00
C ALA A 10 -20.71 -21.34 -5.09
N ARG A 11 -21.37 -21.23 -3.95
CA ARG A 11 -22.78 -20.83 -3.90
C ARG A 11 -22.97 -19.33 -4.04
N CYS A 12 -21.95 -18.54 -3.76
CA CYS A 12 -21.96 -17.09 -3.86
C CYS A 12 -20.53 -16.60 -4.01
N VAL A 13 -20.33 -15.55 -4.81
CA VAL A 13 -19.08 -14.81 -4.90
C VAL A 13 -19.20 -13.52 -4.06
N ILE A 14 -18.17 -13.23 -3.28
CA ILE A 14 -18.07 -11.98 -2.51
C ILE A 14 -16.90 -11.19 -3.08
N ASN A 15 -17.19 -10.19 -3.89
CA ASN A 15 -16.18 -9.33 -4.49
C ASN A 15 -15.73 -8.24 -3.50
N VAL A 16 -14.51 -8.38 -3.00
CA VAL A 16 -13.83 -7.44 -2.11
C VAL A 16 -12.44 -7.06 -2.65
N ALA A 17 -12.31 -7.03 -3.96
CA ALA A 17 -11.03 -6.92 -4.66
C ALA A 17 -10.42 -5.49 -4.63
N GLY A 18 -10.95 -4.57 -3.86
CA GLY A 18 -10.41 -3.22 -3.70
C GLY A 18 -10.36 -2.47 -5.03
N THR A 19 -9.17 -2.13 -5.51
CA THR A 19 -9.00 -1.39 -6.77
C THR A 19 -9.45 -2.14 -8.01
N ALA A 20 -9.54 -3.47 -7.96
CA ALA A 20 -10.01 -4.32 -9.06
C ALA A 20 -11.52 -4.64 -9.01
N THR A 21 -12.24 -4.12 -8.02
CA THR A 21 -13.67 -4.46 -7.79
C THR A 21 -14.53 -4.17 -9.02
N ASP A 22 -14.42 -2.99 -9.61
CA ASP A 22 -15.25 -2.56 -10.74
C ASP A 22 -14.90 -3.34 -12.01
N SER A 23 -13.61 -3.62 -12.24
CA SER A 23 -13.15 -4.43 -13.36
C SER A 23 -13.68 -5.87 -13.27
N LEU A 24 -13.70 -6.45 -12.08
CA LEU A 24 -14.29 -7.79 -11.87
C LEU A 24 -15.80 -7.77 -12.06
N ASN A 25 -16.50 -6.78 -11.54
CA ASN A 25 -17.95 -6.66 -11.79
C ASN A 25 -18.24 -6.56 -13.29
N HIS A 26 -17.50 -5.71 -14.00
CA HIS A 26 -17.65 -5.58 -15.45
C HIS A 26 -17.38 -6.91 -16.18
N LEU A 27 -16.30 -7.63 -15.82
CA LEU A 27 -15.94 -8.91 -16.43
C LEU A 27 -17.04 -9.96 -16.28
N PHE A 28 -17.77 -9.94 -15.16
CA PHE A 28 -18.84 -10.91 -14.85
C PHE A 28 -20.26 -10.37 -15.11
N GLY A 29 -20.39 -9.21 -15.77
CA GLY A 29 -21.69 -8.65 -16.13
C GLY A 29 -22.53 -8.21 -14.91
N ILE A 30 -21.88 -7.86 -13.79
CA ILE A 30 -22.54 -7.39 -12.58
C ILE A 30 -22.79 -5.89 -12.69
N ASP A 31 -24.04 -5.50 -12.71
CA ASP A 31 -24.43 -4.09 -12.71
C ASP A 31 -24.58 -3.59 -11.26
N SER A 32 -24.06 -2.41 -10.98
CA SER A 32 -24.06 -1.83 -9.64
C SER A 32 -24.30 -0.32 -9.68
N PRO A 33 -25.10 0.21 -8.74
CA PRO A 33 -25.29 1.67 -8.61
C PRO A 33 -24.06 2.38 -8.03
N TYR A 34 -23.05 1.65 -7.61
CA TYR A 34 -21.80 2.18 -7.05
C TYR A 34 -20.62 1.91 -7.93
N ARG A 35 -19.63 2.80 -7.87
CA ARG A 35 -18.31 2.59 -8.48
C ARG A 35 -17.22 3.15 -7.59
N HIS A 36 -16.00 2.70 -7.77
CA HIS A 36 -14.83 3.28 -7.13
C HIS A 36 -14.27 4.47 -7.92
N ILE A 37 -13.90 5.49 -7.18
CA ILE A 37 -12.99 6.54 -7.64
C ILE A 37 -11.67 6.29 -6.90
N LEU A 38 -10.60 6.18 -7.67
CA LEU A 38 -9.29 5.84 -7.14
C LEU A 38 -8.56 7.11 -6.73
N SER A 39 -8.11 7.18 -5.49
CA SER A 39 -7.32 8.29 -4.95
C SER A 39 -5.94 7.79 -4.55
N LYS A 40 -4.91 8.33 -5.18
CA LYS A 40 -3.50 8.08 -4.85
C LYS A 40 -3.09 8.95 -3.66
N GLY A 41 -2.37 8.36 -2.73
CA GLY A 41 -1.71 9.05 -1.64
C GLY A 41 -0.23 8.72 -1.61
N VAL A 42 0.62 9.75 -1.60
CA VAL A 42 2.07 9.65 -1.51
C VAL A 42 2.54 10.19 -0.18
N SER A 43 3.47 9.51 0.45
CA SER A 43 4.13 9.94 1.68
C SER A 43 5.65 9.82 1.56
N LEU A 44 6.36 10.68 2.24
CA LEU A 44 7.81 10.61 2.39
C LEU A 44 8.16 9.83 3.67
N ILE A 45 9.17 9.00 3.58
CA ILE A 45 9.81 8.36 4.72
C ILE A 45 11.12 9.12 4.98
N LEU A 46 11.28 9.63 6.20
CA LEU A 46 12.35 10.56 6.55
C LEU A 46 13.21 10.01 7.68
N THR A 47 14.51 10.29 7.62
CA THR A 47 15.47 9.88 8.67
C THR A 47 15.19 10.52 10.03
N ARG A 48 14.50 11.65 10.06
CA ARG A 48 14.23 12.40 11.30
C ARG A 48 12.95 11.91 11.93
N ASN A 49 13.01 11.69 13.26
CA ASN A 49 11.86 11.29 14.06
C ASN A 49 11.41 12.46 14.94
N PRO A 50 10.17 12.92 14.85
CA PRO A 50 9.63 14.00 15.71
C PRO A 50 9.36 13.49 17.12
N ARG A 51 10.39 13.16 17.85
CA ARG A 51 10.46 12.52 19.19
C ARG A 51 9.27 12.71 20.12
N HIS A 52 8.10 12.89 19.94
CA HIS A 52 6.95 13.00 20.88
C HIS A 52 5.75 13.79 20.35
N GLN A 53 5.77 14.27 19.11
CA GLN A 53 4.63 14.99 18.56
C GLN A 53 4.31 14.40 17.18
N ALA A 54 3.04 14.08 17.00
CA ALA A 54 2.47 13.65 15.72
C ALA A 54 1.56 14.77 15.20
N PRO A 55 2.13 15.89 14.69
CA PRO A 55 1.32 17.00 14.23
C PRO A 55 0.46 16.55 13.04
N ALA A 56 -0.82 16.89 13.10
CA ALA A 56 -1.70 16.86 11.96
C ALA A 56 -1.80 18.28 11.39
N ILE A 57 -1.51 18.40 10.11
CA ILE A 57 -1.48 19.68 9.40
C ILE A 57 -2.54 19.64 8.33
N TYR A 58 -3.27 20.72 8.17
CA TYR A 58 -4.23 20.88 7.08
C TYR A 58 -3.55 21.67 5.98
N ASP A 59 -3.56 21.14 4.77
CA ASP A 59 -3.14 21.92 3.60
C ASP A 59 -4.19 22.98 3.26
N SER A 60 -3.86 23.83 2.26
CA SER A 60 -4.75 24.92 1.80
C SER A 60 -6.13 24.46 1.32
N GLU A 61 -6.31 23.17 1.06
CA GLU A 61 -7.57 22.58 0.59
C GLU A 61 -8.28 21.76 1.67
N GLY A 62 -7.74 21.73 2.88
CA GLY A 62 -8.30 21.00 4.01
C GLY A 62 -7.97 19.50 4.02
N THR A 63 -6.99 19.04 3.22
CA THR A 63 -6.46 17.69 3.31
C THR A 63 -5.57 17.56 4.54
N VAL A 64 -5.78 16.51 5.33
CA VAL A 64 -4.99 16.27 6.53
C VAL A 64 -3.71 15.52 6.16
N MET A 65 -2.58 16.13 6.42
CA MET A 65 -1.27 15.50 6.39
C MET A 65 -0.76 15.28 7.80
N THR A 66 -0.05 14.20 8.04
CA THR A 66 0.46 13.84 9.36
C THR A 66 1.96 13.59 9.32
N TYR A 67 2.66 13.99 10.38
CA TYR A 67 4.07 13.67 10.58
C TYR A 67 4.18 12.71 11.77
N LEU A 68 4.28 11.42 11.46
CA LEU A 68 4.20 10.35 12.45
C LEU A 68 5.54 9.64 12.63
N PRO A 69 5.98 9.36 13.86
CA PRO A 69 7.11 8.46 14.10
C PRO A 69 6.74 7.04 13.64
N TRP A 70 7.69 6.35 13.01
CA TRP A 70 7.51 4.99 12.53
C TRP A 70 8.81 4.18 12.66
N GLY A 71 9.02 3.55 13.80
CA GLY A 71 10.28 2.89 14.12
C GLY A 71 11.45 3.86 14.10
N PRO A 72 12.55 3.57 13.38
CA PRO A 72 13.73 4.44 13.30
C PRO A 72 13.54 5.68 12.41
N VAL A 73 12.45 5.74 11.66
CA VAL A 73 12.12 6.81 10.70
C VAL A 73 10.84 7.53 11.08
N SER A 74 10.44 8.49 10.26
CA SER A 74 9.11 9.08 10.32
C SER A 74 8.44 9.04 8.95
N ILE A 75 7.11 9.11 8.95
CA ILE A 75 6.30 9.20 7.74
C ILE A 75 5.59 10.56 7.70
N TRP A 76 5.73 11.25 6.58
CA TRP A 76 5.10 12.54 6.31
C TRP A 76 4.17 12.45 5.11
N GLY A 77 2.96 12.94 5.25
CA GLY A 77 1.90 12.92 4.24
C GLY A 77 0.59 12.33 4.81
N PRO A 78 -0.26 11.76 3.95
CA PRO A 78 -0.13 11.59 2.52
C PRO A 78 -0.68 12.77 1.70
N THR A 79 -0.34 12.80 0.42
CA THR A 79 -1.08 13.57 -0.57
C THR A 79 -2.44 12.94 -0.87
N GLU A 80 -3.32 13.63 -1.59
CA GLU A 80 -4.56 13.06 -2.10
C GLU A 80 -4.81 13.50 -3.55
N THR A 81 -4.64 12.58 -4.50
CA THR A 81 -4.77 12.84 -5.94
C THR A 81 -5.70 11.82 -6.59
N ILE A 82 -6.73 12.27 -7.30
CA ILE A 82 -7.62 11.37 -8.04
C ILE A 82 -6.88 10.82 -9.25
N ILE A 83 -6.96 9.49 -9.43
CA ILE A 83 -6.43 8.79 -10.58
C ILE A 83 -7.52 8.72 -11.63
N LYS A 84 -7.28 9.38 -12.77
CA LYS A 84 -8.21 9.35 -13.92
C LYS A 84 -7.99 8.12 -14.79
N ASP A 85 -6.73 7.70 -14.95
CA ASP A 85 -6.34 6.57 -15.77
C ASP A 85 -5.51 5.55 -14.96
N PRO A 86 -6.12 4.44 -14.53
CA PRO A 86 -5.42 3.39 -13.78
C PRO A 86 -4.28 2.73 -14.58
N SER A 87 -4.27 2.81 -15.91
CA SER A 87 -3.24 2.18 -16.75
C SER A 87 -1.89 2.91 -16.70
N ARG A 88 -1.88 4.18 -16.30
CA ARG A 88 -0.67 5.00 -16.19
C ARG A 88 0.19 4.71 -14.97
N GLY A 89 -0.14 3.67 -14.22
CA GLY A 89 0.63 3.24 -13.05
C GLY A 89 0.40 4.12 -11.82
N TRP A 90 0.98 3.69 -10.73
CA TRP A 90 0.78 4.23 -9.39
C TRP A 90 2.09 4.79 -8.83
N LEU A 91 2.97 5.26 -9.72
CA LEU A 91 4.30 5.73 -9.37
C LEU A 91 4.23 7.07 -8.64
N VAL A 92 5.17 7.25 -7.73
CA VAL A 92 5.44 8.54 -7.10
C VAL A 92 6.04 9.47 -8.15
N ARG A 93 5.66 10.73 -8.15
CA ARG A 93 6.14 11.74 -9.09
C ARG A 93 6.98 12.78 -8.35
N SER A 94 7.92 13.37 -9.07
CA SER A 94 8.80 14.40 -8.52
C SER A 94 8.06 15.62 -7.97
N ASP A 95 6.97 16.05 -8.64
CA ASP A 95 6.14 17.16 -8.19
C ASP A 95 5.40 16.87 -6.86
N GLU A 96 5.03 15.61 -6.61
CA GLU A 96 4.45 15.21 -5.32
C GLU A 96 5.49 15.27 -4.19
N ILE A 97 6.75 14.93 -4.48
CA ILE A 97 7.87 15.04 -3.51
C ILE A 97 8.12 16.52 -3.19
N GLN A 98 8.24 17.37 -4.20
CA GLN A 98 8.43 18.79 -4.04
C GLN A 98 7.31 19.43 -3.22
N PHE A 99 6.07 19.08 -3.51
CA PHE A 99 4.91 19.53 -2.73
C PHE A 99 5.05 19.12 -1.26
N LEU A 100 5.30 17.84 -0.97
CA LEU A 100 5.43 17.34 0.39
C LEU A 100 6.59 17.99 1.15
N LEU A 101 7.75 18.21 0.51
CA LEU A 101 8.89 18.88 1.11
C LEU A 101 8.57 20.35 1.42
N ARG A 102 7.92 21.06 0.50
CA ARG A 102 7.53 22.45 0.70
C ARG A 102 6.56 22.61 1.87
N GLU A 103 5.52 21.78 1.93
CA GLU A 103 4.56 21.80 3.04
C GLU A 103 5.25 21.48 4.37
N LEU A 104 6.13 20.49 4.41
CA LEU A 104 6.84 20.11 5.63
C LEU A 104 7.75 21.26 6.14
N ARG A 105 8.50 21.90 5.23
CA ARG A 105 9.38 23.04 5.57
C ARG A 105 8.64 24.20 6.17
N GLY A 106 7.41 24.45 5.74
CA GLY A 106 6.56 25.51 6.29
C GLY A 106 6.11 25.28 7.74
N HIS A 107 6.24 24.07 8.24
CA HIS A 107 5.67 23.67 9.53
C HIS A 107 6.71 23.17 10.56
N LEU A 108 7.93 22.92 10.13
CA LEU A 108 8.98 22.45 11.05
C LEU A 108 9.94 23.58 11.43
N PRO A 109 10.41 23.62 12.70
CA PRO A 109 11.34 24.62 13.18
C PRO A 109 12.80 24.36 12.76
N TYR A 110 13.05 23.35 11.93
CA TYR A 110 14.38 22.97 11.44
C TYR A 110 14.36 22.65 9.96
N PRO A 111 15.47 22.82 9.25
CA PRO A 111 15.53 22.56 7.81
C PRO A 111 15.35 21.07 7.50
N VAL A 112 14.60 20.76 6.44
CA VAL A 112 14.44 19.44 5.86
C VAL A 112 14.82 19.52 4.38
N SER A 113 15.61 18.56 3.92
CA SER A 113 16.10 18.47 2.56
C SER A 113 15.73 17.12 1.90
N SER A 114 15.98 17.01 0.61
CA SER A 114 15.83 15.75 -0.13
C SER A 114 16.73 14.64 0.43
N ARG A 115 17.87 15.00 1.03
CA ARG A 115 18.80 14.06 1.66
C ARG A 115 18.23 13.39 2.91
N ASP A 116 17.22 13.99 3.52
CA ASP A 116 16.51 13.40 4.66
C ASP A 116 15.52 12.30 4.23
N ILE A 117 15.22 12.19 2.92
CA ILE A 117 14.32 11.17 2.39
C ILE A 117 15.04 9.82 2.35
N VAL A 118 14.49 8.86 3.08
CA VAL A 118 14.94 7.44 3.08
C VAL A 118 14.26 6.69 1.95
N ASN A 119 12.95 6.84 1.86
CA ASN A 119 12.09 6.18 0.89
C ASN A 119 10.83 7.00 0.63
N THR A 120 10.04 6.54 -0.33
CA THR A 120 8.69 7.02 -0.57
C THR A 120 7.68 5.89 -0.35
N ARG A 121 6.46 6.26 -0.04
CA ARG A 121 5.35 5.31 0.05
C ARG A 121 4.18 5.81 -0.78
N CYS A 122 3.73 4.96 -1.70
CA CYS A 122 2.54 5.22 -2.50
C CYS A 122 1.46 4.19 -2.18
N GLY A 123 0.23 4.64 -2.06
CA GLY A 123 -0.91 3.77 -1.87
C GLY A 123 -2.15 4.34 -2.57
N VAL A 124 -3.06 3.46 -2.94
CA VAL A 124 -4.30 3.86 -3.60
C VAL A 124 -5.49 3.50 -2.75
N ARG A 125 -6.36 4.48 -2.57
CA ARG A 125 -7.62 4.35 -1.85
C ARG A 125 -8.77 4.20 -2.84
N THR A 126 -9.73 3.39 -2.49
CA THR A 126 -11.01 3.28 -3.18
C THR A 126 -12.04 4.17 -2.47
N LEU A 127 -12.39 5.27 -3.08
CA LEU A 127 -13.50 6.13 -2.62
C LEU A 127 -14.77 5.71 -3.37
N VAL A 128 -15.92 5.90 -2.78
CA VAL A 128 -17.18 5.49 -3.37
C VAL A 128 -17.91 6.68 -3.96
N SER A 129 -18.36 6.51 -5.19
CA SER A 129 -19.29 7.42 -5.84
C SER A 129 -20.56 6.66 -6.24
N ASP A 130 -21.71 7.29 -6.04
CA ASP A 130 -22.91 6.92 -6.79
C ASP A 130 -22.66 7.22 -8.26
N THR A 131 -23.21 6.43 -9.16
CA THR A 131 -23.04 6.61 -10.62
C THR A 131 -23.47 7.98 -11.13
N ALA A 132 -24.25 8.72 -10.33
CA ALA A 132 -24.73 10.07 -10.65
C ALA A 132 -23.72 11.21 -10.39
N ILE A 133 -22.58 10.94 -9.73
CA ILE A 133 -21.62 11.98 -9.34
C ILE A 133 -20.52 12.11 -10.41
N SER A 134 -20.26 13.36 -10.84
CA SER A 134 -19.21 13.64 -11.81
C SER A 134 -17.81 13.30 -11.29
N PRO A 135 -16.92 12.71 -12.13
CA PRO A 135 -15.54 12.39 -11.76
C PRO A 135 -14.67 13.60 -11.34
N ASN A 136 -15.10 14.81 -11.64
CA ASN A 136 -14.36 16.03 -11.36
C ASN A 136 -14.56 16.58 -9.94
N GLN A 137 -15.30 15.90 -9.08
CA GLN A 137 -15.40 16.30 -7.68
C GLN A 137 -14.11 16.00 -6.94
N LEU A 138 -13.69 16.93 -6.08
CA LEU A 138 -12.51 16.76 -5.24
C LEU A 138 -12.64 15.55 -4.32
N SER A 139 -11.57 14.81 -4.15
CA SER A 139 -11.53 13.52 -3.44
C SER A 139 -12.01 13.62 -1.98
N HIS A 140 -11.76 14.76 -1.30
CA HIS A 140 -12.21 14.97 0.09
C HIS A 140 -13.72 15.06 0.24
N LYS A 141 -14.47 15.34 -0.86
CA LYS A 141 -15.94 15.34 -0.88
C LYS A 141 -16.52 13.95 -1.12
N LEU A 142 -15.70 12.99 -1.54
CA LEU A 142 -16.15 11.63 -1.79
C LEU A 142 -16.22 10.84 -0.49
N SER A 143 -17.20 9.95 -0.43
CA SER A 143 -17.46 9.16 0.78
C SER A 143 -16.48 7.99 0.89
N ARG A 144 -15.92 7.80 2.10
CA ARG A 144 -15.26 6.55 2.50
C ARG A 144 -16.24 5.55 3.12
N ARG A 145 -17.52 5.85 3.06
CA ARG A 145 -18.55 5.01 3.64
C ARG A 145 -18.63 3.68 2.90
N ALA A 146 -18.72 2.60 3.66
CA ALA A 146 -18.86 1.26 3.09
C ALA A 146 -20.28 1.01 2.58
N HIS A 147 -20.38 0.48 1.36
CA HIS A 147 -21.63 0.03 0.75
C HIS A 147 -21.52 -1.45 0.41
N VAL A 148 -22.65 -2.18 0.57
CA VAL A 148 -22.78 -3.58 0.17
C VAL A 148 -23.86 -3.64 -0.89
N HIS A 149 -23.47 -4.02 -2.10
CA HIS A 149 -24.40 -4.27 -3.20
C HIS A 149 -24.63 -5.78 -3.33
N ILE A 150 -25.87 -6.17 -3.49
CA ILE A 150 -26.30 -7.56 -3.71
C ILE A 150 -26.92 -7.58 -5.10
N ASP A 151 -26.29 -8.33 -6.01
CA ASP A 151 -26.84 -8.48 -7.36
C ASP A 151 -28.13 -9.28 -7.32
N SER A 152 -29.12 -8.89 -8.14
CA SER A 152 -30.43 -9.52 -8.17
C SER A 152 -30.49 -10.74 -9.09
N ALA A 153 -29.62 -10.81 -10.07
CA ALA A 153 -29.61 -11.85 -11.10
C ALA A 153 -28.60 -12.97 -10.79
N HIS A 154 -27.55 -12.66 -10.07
CA HIS A 154 -26.45 -13.57 -9.78
C HIS A 154 -26.20 -13.71 -8.27
N PRO A 155 -25.71 -14.84 -7.78
CA PRO A 155 -25.29 -15.01 -6.39
C PRO A 155 -23.97 -14.26 -6.15
N TRP A 156 -24.03 -12.94 -6.20
CA TRP A 156 -22.88 -12.05 -6.17
C TRP A 156 -23.10 -10.89 -5.20
N ILE A 157 -22.14 -10.65 -4.34
CA ILE A 157 -22.13 -9.54 -3.37
C ILE A 157 -20.86 -8.73 -3.60
N THR A 158 -21.00 -7.42 -3.79
CA THR A 158 -19.87 -6.51 -3.94
C THR A 158 -19.78 -5.55 -2.77
N LEU A 159 -18.56 -5.35 -2.25
CA LEU A 159 -18.24 -4.34 -1.25
C LEU A 159 -17.55 -3.15 -1.89
N TYR A 160 -18.04 -1.96 -1.57
CA TYR A 160 -17.46 -0.69 -1.98
C TYR A 160 -17.00 0.12 -0.79
N GLY A 161 -15.86 0.82 -0.95
CA GLY A 161 -15.31 1.73 0.05
C GLY A 161 -14.95 1.05 1.37
N GLY A 162 -15.16 1.79 2.46
CA GLY A 162 -14.76 1.38 3.78
C GLY A 162 -13.32 1.78 4.13
N THR A 163 -12.98 1.56 5.39
CA THR A 163 -11.64 1.77 5.92
C THR A 163 -11.15 0.49 6.57
N PHE A 164 -9.84 0.35 6.78
CA PHE A 164 -9.29 -0.82 7.47
C PHE A 164 -9.96 -1.05 8.83
N THR A 165 -10.21 0.00 9.59
CA THR A 165 -10.87 -0.07 10.89
C THR A 165 -12.34 -0.47 10.83
N SER A 166 -12.99 -0.36 9.68
CA SER A 166 -14.39 -0.76 9.48
C SER A 166 -14.57 -2.20 8.95
N ALA A 167 -13.49 -2.95 8.76
CA ALA A 167 -13.52 -4.28 8.15
C ALA A 167 -14.48 -5.27 8.86
N MET A 168 -14.48 -5.29 10.19
CA MET A 168 -15.39 -6.14 10.99
C MET A 168 -16.86 -5.78 10.82
N LEU A 169 -17.15 -4.48 10.69
CA LEU A 169 -18.51 -4.00 10.41
C LEU A 169 -18.96 -4.42 9.01
N MET A 170 -18.08 -4.30 8.03
CA MET A 170 -18.35 -4.72 6.65
C MET A 170 -18.59 -6.22 6.57
N ALA A 171 -17.75 -7.04 7.19
CA ALA A 171 -17.92 -8.50 7.28
C ALA A 171 -19.28 -8.87 7.93
N THR A 172 -19.68 -8.14 8.97
CA THR A 172 -20.99 -8.34 9.62
C THR A 172 -22.15 -8.04 8.67
N ARG A 173 -22.04 -6.98 7.85
CA ARG A 173 -23.07 -6.65 6.84
C ARG A 173 -23.19 -7.73 5.77
N VAL A 174 -22.05 -8.21 5.25
CA VAL A 174 -22.04 -9.32 4.28
C VAL A 174 -22.65 -10.59 4.87
N ARG A 175 -22.28 -10.94 6.10
CA ARG A 175 -22.86 -12.10 6.79
C ARG A 175 -24.40 -11.98 6.93
N ARG A 176 -24.90 -10.80 7.22
CA ARG A 176 -26.38 -10.56 7.28
C ARG A 176 -27.01 -10.74 5.91
N ALA A 177 -26.36 -10.26 4.84
CA ALA A 177 -26.84 -10.43 3.47
C ALA A 177 -26.92 -11.92 3.07
N LEU A 178 -25.86 -12.68 3.34
CA LEU A 178 -25.82 -14.13 3.07
C LEU A 178 -26.88 -14.91 3.84
N ARG A 179 -27.15 -14.54 5.10
CA ARG A 179 -28.23 -15.14 5.90
C ARG A 179 -29.62 -14.87 5.31
N LYS A 180 -29.88 -13.64 4.87
CA LYS A 180 -31.15 -13.30 4.20
C LYS A 180 -31.39 -14.09 2.93
N GLN A 181 -30.32 -14.47 2.23
CA GLN A 181 -30.41 -15.29 1.01
C GLN A 181 -30.33 -16.80 1.30
N SER A 182 -30.38 -17.21 2.57
CA SER A 182 -30.26 -18.63 2.98
C SER A 182 -28.97 -19.33 2.49
N ILE A 183 -27.93 -18.56 2.18
CA ILE A 183 -26.63 -19.07 1.70
C ILE A 183 -25.70 -19.38 2.88
N TRP A 184 -25.85 -18.69 3.99
CA TRP A 184 -25.01 -18.89 5.19
C TRP A 184 -25.45 -20.12 5.97
N PRO A 185 -24.55 -21.07 6.27
CA PRO A 185 -24.91 -22.22 7.11
C PRO A 185 -25.30 -21.76 8.51
N SER A 186 -26.35 -22.36 9.07
CA SER A 186 -26.69 -22.19 10.47
C SER A 186 -25.60 -22.81 11.32
N ALA A 187 -24.86 -21.96 11.95
CA ALA A 187 -23.87 -22.18 13.02
C ALA A 187 -22.96 -23.43 12.97
N SER A 188 -21.71 -23.21 12.63
CA SER A 188 -20.65 -23.81 13.42
C SER A 188 -19.59 -22.71 13.68
N HIS A 189 -19.55 -22.19 14.86
CA HIS A 189 -18.44 -21.39 15.35
C HIS A 189 -17.27 -22.37 15.61
N ARG A 190 -16.55 -22.77 14.56
CA ARG A 190 -15.18 -23.22 14.77
C ARG A 190 -14.36 -21.94 14.95
N SER A 191 -13.99 -21.65 16.18
CA SER A 191 -12.86 -20.76 16.42
C SER A 191 -11.67 -21.35 15.70
N LEU A 192 -11.09 -20.61 14.78
CA LEU A 192 -9.79 -20.99 14.25
C LEU A 192 -8.81 -21.05 15.43
N PRO A 193 -7.97 -22.09 15.55
CA PRO A 193 -6.95 -22.11 16.58
C PRO A 193 -6.12 -20.84 16.44
N GLN A 194 -5.92 -20.15 17.54
CA GLN A 194 -5.06 -18.99 17.60
C GLN A 194 -3.63 -19.49 17.35
N GLN A 195 -3.13 -19.30 16.14
CA GLN A 195 -1.73 -19.58 15.85
C GLN A 195 -0.89 -18.53 16.55
N ASN A 196 0.08 -18.98 17.32
CA ASN A 196 1.10 -18.11 17.87
C ASN A 196 1.99 -17.67 16.69
N THR A 197 1.78 -16.46 16.19
CA THR A 197 2.42 -15.94 14.99
C THR A 197 3.78 -15.28 15.26
N ALA A 198 4.24 -15.25 16.50
CA ALA A 198 5.56 -14.73 16.82
C ALA A 198 6.63 -15.69 16.30
N SER A 199 7.55 -15.19 15.51
CA SER A 199 8.73 -15.94 15.08
C SER A 199 9.60 -16.24 16.30
N PRO A 200 9.93 -17.50 16.58
CA PRO A 200 10.92 -17.84 17.60
C PRO A 200 12.35 -17.55 17.13
N GLU A 201 12.54 -17.36 15.83
CA GLU A 201 13.83 -17.10 15.21
C GLU A 201 13.88 -15.63 14.76
N SER A 202 14.94 -14.94 15.14
CA SER A 202 15.21 -13.58 14.73
C SER A 202 16.44 -13.53 13.83
N ASP A 203 16.49 -12.52 12.97
CA ASP A 203 17.61 -12.18 12.12
C ASP A 203 17.98 -10.71 12.33
N CYS A 204 19.20 -10.33 11.99
CA CYS A 204 19.68 -8.96 12.03
C CYS A 204 19.82 -8.44 10.61
N PHE A 205 19.42 -7.22 10.38
CA PHE A 205 19.62 -6.54 9.10
C PHE A 205 20.42 -5.26 9.32
N PRO A 206 21.49 -5.01 8.53
CA PRO A 206 22.27 -3.78 8.64
C PRO A 206 21.38 -2.54 8.48
N GLY A 207 21.64 -1.50 9.27
CA GLY A 207 20.82 -0.29 9.28
C GLY A 207 19.57 -0.35 10.17
N LEU A 208 19.27 -1.50 10.78
CA LEU A 208 18.24 -1.64 11.82
C LEU A 208 18.88 -1.97 13.16
N THR A 209 18.34 -1.38 14.23
CA THR A 209 18.75 -1.66 15.62
C THR A 209 18.01 -2.83 16.23
N GLU A 210 16.78 -3.06 15.77
CA GLU A 210 15.93 -4.13 16.27
C GLU A 210 15.99 -5.35 15.33
N PRO A 211 15.96 -6.55 15.89
CA PRO A 211 15.93 -7.76 15.09
C PRO A 211 14.60 -7.89 14.32
N VAL A 212 14.64 -8.59 13.21
CA VAL A 212 13.47 -8.91 12.38
C VAL A 212 13.19 -10.42 12.41
N SER A 213 12.02 -10.84 11.94
CA SER A 213 11.71 -12.26 11.79
C SER A 213 12.67 -12.95 10.83
N SER A 214 13.04 -14.20 11.11
CA SER A 214 13.87 -14.99 10.20
C SER A 214 13.19 -15.14 8.82
N PRO A 215 13.93 -14.94 7.70
CA PRO A 215 13.38 -15.14 6.35
C PRO A 215 12.85 -16.56 6.15
N ARG A 216 13.58 -17.56 6.65
CA ARG A 216 13.19 -18.97 6.56
C ARG A 216 11.92 -19.28 7.33
N TRP A 217 11.75 -18.69 8.49
CA TRP A 217 10.52 -18.85 9.28
C TRP A 217 9.33 -18.18 8.54
N SER A 218 9.52 -16.97 8.01
CA SER A 218 8.50 -16.26 7.25
C SER A 218 8.09 -17.02 5.98
N ALA A 219 9.03 -17.66 5.29
CA ALA A 219 8.73 -18.54 4.15
C ALA A 219 7.85 -19.73 4.55
N ASN A 220 8.17 -20.40 5.67
CA ASN A 220 7.50 -21.61 6.09
C ASN A 220 6.11 -21.37 6.72
N TYR A 221 5.93 -20.25 7.41
CA TYR A 221 4.75 -20.03 8.25
C TYR A 221 3.92 -18.80 7.90
N GLU A 222 4.45 -17.87 7.10
CA GLU A 222 3.77 -16.63 6.75
C GLU A 222 3.51 -16.45 5.24
N MET A 223 3.67 -17.50 4.44
CA MET A 223 3.50 -17.46 2.98
C MET A 223 4.37 -16.36 2.32
N CYS A 224 5.58 -16.19 2.81
CA CYS A 224 6.54 -15.23 2.30
C CYS A 224 7.34 -15.91 1.17
N TRP A 225 7.12 -15.51 -0.07
CA TRP A 225 7.63 -16.23 -1.25
C TRP A 225 8.62 -15.40 -2.06
N THR A 226 8.67 -14.10 -1.80
CA THR A 226 9.53 -13.18 -2.55
C THR A 226 10.25 -12.22 -1.60
N LEU A 227 11.32 -11.60 -2.09
CA LEU A 227 11.98 -10.49 -1.41
C LEU A 227 11.01 -9.34 -1.13
N ASP A 228 10.11 -9.03 -2.05
CA ASP A 228 9.07 -8.01 -1.84
C ASP A 228 8.14 -8.37 -0.67
N ASP A 229 7.76 -9.65 -0.53
CA ASP A 229 6.99 -10.10 0.62
C ASP A 229 7.77 -9.90 1.92
N TYR A 230 9.03 -10.32 1.97
CA TYR A 230 9.82 -10.24 3.18
C TYR A 230 10.18 -8.82 3.56
N LEU A 231 10.77 -8.07 2.64
CA LEU A 231 11.32 -6.74 2.91
C LEU A 231 10.24 -5.69 3.17
N ARG A 232 9.04 -5.85 2.57
CA ARG A 232 7.97 -4.84 2.64
C ARG A 232 6.73 -5.26 3.41
N ARG A 233 6.45 -6.57 3.54
CA ARG A 233 5.21 -7.06 4.15
C ARG A 233 5.42 -7.84 5.44
N ARG A 234 6.58 -8.48 5.64
CA ARG A 234 6.90 -9.22 6.87
C ARG A 234 7.84 -8.45 7.78
N THR A 235 8.67 -7.61 7.18
CA THR A 235 9.52 -6.66 7.87
C THR A 235 9.25 -5.25 7.36
N ASN A 236 9.91 -4.26 7.93
CA ASN A 236 9.87 -2.90 7.41
C ASN A 236 11.21 -2.50 6.74
N ILE A 237 12.08 -3.46 6.44
CA ILE A 237 13.41 -3.20 5.85
C ILE A 237 13.27 -2.34 4.60
N GLY A 238 12.38 -2.73 3.68
CA GLY A 238 12.15 -2.02 2.43
C GLY A 238 11.57 -0.60 2.59
N GLN A 239 11.22 -0.20 3.81
CA GLN A 239 10.71 1.15 4.08
C GLN A 239 11.67 1.94 4.99
N TRP A 240 12.35 1.28 5.93
CA TRP A 240 13.19 1.93 6.93
C TRP A 240 14.65 2.07 6.50
N VAL A 241 15.09 1.26 5.54
CA VAL A 241 16.44 1.28 4.97
C VAL A 241 16.37 1.89 3.57
N PRO A 242 17.32 2.76 3.19
CA PRO A 242 17.29 3.46 1.91
C PRO A 242 17.15 2.54 0.70
N ARG A 243 16.51 3.05 -0.35
CA ARG A 243 16.31 2.37 -1.64
C ARG A 243 15.75 0.96 -1.48
N GLY A 244 14.67 0.84 -0.71
CA GLY A 244 13.99 -0.45 -0.55
C GLY A 244 14.79 -1.51 0.23
N GLY A 245 15.79 -1.11 1.00
CA GLY A 245 16.65 -2.03 1.73
C GLY A 245 17.99 -2.32 1.07
N LEU A 246 18.25 -1.83 -0.16
CA LEU A 246 19.51 -2.04 -0.84
C LEU A 246 20.64 -1.18 -0.27
N GLY A 247 20.31 -0.09 0.41
CA GLY A 247 21.23 0.95 0.79
C GLY A 247 21.44 1.98 -0.31
N ARG A 248 22.16 3.08 -0.02
CA ARG A 248 22.33 4.18 -1.00
C ARG A 248 23.16 3.77 -2.20
N ASP A 249 24.18 2.96 -1.98
CA ASP A 249 25.16 2.51 -2.95
C ASP A 249 25.17 0.98 -3.11
N ASP A 250 24.00 0.34 -2.94
CA ASP A 250 23.82 -1.12 -2.96
C ASP A 250 24.66 -1.87 -1.90
N GLU A 251 25.06 -1.19 -0.82
CA GLU A 251 25.95 -1.74 0.21
C GLU A 251 25.38 -2.96 0.95
N TYR A 252 24.05 -3.15 0.91
CA TYR A 252 23.38 -4.28 1.57
C TYR A 252 23.01 -5.42 0.61
N MET A 253 23.51 -5.40 -0.62
CA MET A 253 23.26 -6.49 -1.58
C MET A 253 23.62 -7.88 -1.04
N PRO A 254 24.74 -8.08 -0.32
CA PRO A 254 25.05 -9.40 0.24
C PRO A 254 24.00 -9.92 1.23
N ASP A 255 23.36 -9.00 1.98
CA ASP A 255 22.24 -9.38 2.89
C ASP A 255 20.97 -9.71 2.12
N ILE A 256 20.69 -9.00 1.04
CA ILE A 256 19.54 -9.29 0.15
C ILE A 256 19.71 -10.67 -0.50
N GLU A 257 20.91 -10.99 -0.98
CA GLU A 257 21.23 -12.31 -1.54
C GLU A 257 21.05 -13.42 -0.50
N ARG A 258 21.57 -13.24 0.71
CA ARG A 258 21.40 -14.16 1.82
C ARG A 258 19.91 -14.38 2.16
N ILE A 259 19.09 -13.33 2.14
CA ILE A 259 17.66 -13.41 2.38
C ILE A 259 16.97 -14.19 1.26
N ALA A 260 17.30 -13.92 -0.02
CA ALA A 260 16.76 -14.63 -1.16
C ALA A 260 17.06 -16.13 -1.10
N ASP A 261 18.29 -16.49 -0.77
CA ASP A 261 18.69 -17.90 -0.57
C ASP A 261 17.89 -18.57 0.57
N ALA A 262 17.62 -17.86 1.65
CA ALA A 262 16.84 -18.36 2.76
C ALA A 262 15.36 -18.53 2.43
N LEU A 263 14.80 -17.68 1.54
CA LEU A 263 13.42 -17.80 1.03
C LEU A 263 13.29 -18.94 0.02
N HIS A 264 14.33 -19.22 -0.77
CA HIS A 264 14.35 -20.23 -1.84
C HIS A 264 15.38 -21.35 -1.59
N PRO A 265 15.31 -22.04 -0.43
CA PRO A 265 16.28 -23.08 -0.12
C PRO A 265 16.19 -24.18 -1.18
N ASN A 266 17.31 -24.58 -1.75
CA ASN A 266 17.42 -25.58 -2.81
C ASN A 266 16.97 -25.13 -4.23
N ASN A 267 16.74 -23.84 -4.45
CA ASN A 267 16.42 -23.30 -5.77
C ASN A 267 17.20 -21.99 -6.05
N PRO A 268 18.50 -22.04 -6.33
CA PRO A 268 19.31 -20.85 -6.58
C PRO A 268 18.83 -20.03 -7.79
N ALA A 269 18.27 -20.69 -8.80
CA ALA A 269 17.72 -19.99 -9.97
C ALA A 269 16.56 -19.09 -9.60
N GLN A 270 15.65 -19.55 -8.74
CA GLN A 270 14.54 -18.76 -8.24
C GLN A 270 15.01 -17.60 -7.34
N ALA A 271 16.05 -17.81 -6.53
CA ALA A 271 16.64 -16.75 -5.73
C ALA A 271 17.20 -15.62 -6.61
N LEU A 272 17.90 -15.96 -7.70
CA LEU A 272 18.40 -14.96 -8.66
C LEU A 272 17.26 -14.22 -9.38
N GLU A 273 16.23 -14.93 -9.84
CA GLU A 273 15.07 -14.30 -10.46
C GLU A 273 14.36 -13.32 -9.49
N ASP A 274 14.26 -13.67 -8.21
CA ASP A 274 13.66 -12.82 -7.18
C ASP A 274 14.50 -11.56 -6.90
N ILE A 275 15.84 -11.70 -6.86
CA ILE A 275 16.76 -10.58 -6.72
C ILE A 275 16.61 -9.62 -7.91
N ASP A 276 16.59 -10.13 -9.13
CA ASP A 276 16.46 -9.31 -10.34
C ASP A 276 15.10 -8.59 -10.37
N ALA A 277 14.03 -9.30 -10.02
CA ALA A 277 12.69 -8.71 -9.92
C ALA A 277 12.61 -7.62 -8.85
N TYR A 278 13.26 -7.82 -7.69
CA TYR A 278 13.27 -6.82 -6.63
C TYR A 278 14.12 -5.59 -7.00
N ARG A 279 15.29 -5.78 -7.64
CA ARG A 279 16.09 -4.66 -8.16
C ARG A 279 15.34 -3.85 -9.20
N ALA A 280 14.62 -4.50 -10.11
CA ALA A 280 13.76 -3.82 -11.08
C ALA A 280 12.63 -3.03 -10.40
N HIS A 281 12.06 -3.56 -9.30
CA HIS A 281 11.09 -2.85 -8.47
C HIS A 281 11.71 -1.59 -7.84
N VAL A 282 12.91 -1.67 -7.29
CA VAL A 282 13.62 -0.53 -6.69
C VAL A 282 13.93 0.53 -7.74
N LEU A 283 14.45 0.12 -8.90
CA LEU A 283 14.72 1.03 -10.03
C LEU A 283 13.46 1.80 -10.45
N THR A 284 12.33 1.10 -10.53
CA THR A 284 11.07 1.70 -10.97
C THR A 284 10.44 2.61 -9.93
N ASN A 285 10.55 2.29 -8.64
CA ASN A 285 9.80 2.99 -7.58
C ASN A 285 10.62 4.00 -6.79
N PHE A 286 11.95 3.91 -6.82
CA PHE A 286 12.83 4.80 -6.05
C PHE A 286 13.85 5.51 -6.94
N ASP A 287 14.60 4.77 -7.76
CA ASP A 287 15.76 5.34 -8.48
C ASP A 287 15.33 6.33 -9.57
N HIS A 288 14.16 6.12 -10.20
CA HIS A 288 13.63 7.06 -11.20
C HIS A 288 13.39 8.48 -10.64
N LEU A 289 13.29 8.60 -9.31
CA LEU A 289 13.07 9.89 -8.64
C LEU A 289 14.37 10.69 -8.46
N SER A 290 15.53 10.06 -8.68
CA SER A 290 16.86 10.69 -8.51
C SER A 290 16.96 11.51 -7.21
N LEU A 291 16.49 10.93 -6.09
CA LEU A 291 16.35 11.64 -4.80
C LEU A 291 17.67 12.26 -4.31
N ALA A 292 18.82 11.69 -4.74
CA ALA A 292 20.14 12.20 -4.38
C ALA A 292 20.60 13.36 -5.29
N ASP A 293 20.17 13.38 -6.55
CA ASP A 293 20.68 14.25 -7.61
C ASP A 293 19.72 15.40 -7.96
N HIS A 294 18.44 15.26 -7.64
CA HIS A 294 17.46 16.28 -7.93
C HIS A 294 17.51 17.37 -6.86
N ASP A 295 17.73 18.61 -7.29
CA ASP A 295 17.68 19.78 -6.42
C ASP A 295 16.21 20.14 -6.06
N TYR A 296 15.56 19.25 -5.30
CA TYR A 296 14.24 19.52 -4.73
C TYR A 296 14.27 20.72 -3.75
N ASP A 297 15.47 21.28 -3.49
CA ASP A 297 15.68 22.33 -2.52
C ASP A 297 15.56 23.74 -3.14
N ASN A 298 15.77 23.87 -4.48
CA ASN A 298 15.82 25.16 -5.18
C ASN A 298 14.57 25.52 -5.96
N ASP A 299 13.63 24.60 -6.17
CA ASP A 299 12.45 24.88 -7.00
C ASP A 299 11.41 25.72 -6.27
N ALA A 300 11.59 27.03 -6.31
CA ALA A 300 10.57 28.04 -5.97
C ALA A 300 9.44 28.12 -7.02
N ILE A 301 9.28 27.13 -7.87
CA ILE A 301 8.25 27.11 -8.91
C ILE A 301 6.91 26.76 -8.26
N ARG A 302 6.00 27.72 -8.28
CA ARG A 302 4.56 27.54 -8.03
C ARG A 302 3.97 26.66 -9.14
N MET A 303 4.21 25.35 -9.10
CA MET A 303 3.45 24.42 -9.92
C MET A 303 2.25 23.93 -9.12
N ASP A 304 1.07 24.19 -9.67
CA ASP A 304 -0.14 23.50 -9.22
C ASP A 304 -0.05 22.05 -9.70
N TRP A 305 0.62 21.20 -8.90
CA TRP A 305 0.85 19.79 -9.20
C TRP A 305 -0.45 19.00 -9.39
N ARG A 306 -1.59 19.56 -8.92
CA ARG A 306 -2.91 18.96 -9.07
C ARG A 306 -3.54 19.27 -10.42
N ALA A 307 -3.12 20.35 -11.07
CA ALA A 307 -3.61 20.74 -12.39
C ALA A 307 -3.01 19.92 -13.54
N THR A 308 -1.83 19.30 -13.34
CA THR A 308 -1.15 18.51 -14.37
C THR A 308 -1.68 17.08 -14.55
N THR A 309 -2.79 16.73 -13.87
CA THR A 309 -3.48 15.44 -14.04
C THR A 309 -4.65 15.50 -15.04
N SER A 310 -4.57 16.38 -16.06
CA SER A 310 -5.52 16.42 -17.17
C SER A 310 -5.30 15.30 -18.18
#